data_0a712cb36663563cd4b02a48e2f1a4d8
#
_entry.id   0a712cb36663563cd4b02a48e2f1a4d8
#
_cell.length_a   1.000
_cell.length_b   1.000
_cell.length_c   1.000
_cell.angle_alpha   90.00
_cell.angle_beta   90.00
_cell.angle_gamma   90.00
#
_symmetry.space_group_name_H-M   'P 1'
#
loop_
_entity.id
_entity.type
_entity.pdbx_description
1 polymer ?
#
loop_
_entity_poly.entity_id
_entity_poly.type
_entity_poly.pdbx_seq_one_letter_code
_entity_poly.pdbx_strand_id
1 'polypeptide(L)'
;MADKSFQSLPGFRDFTPRDCAVRNYLFSVWRDVAHRYGFSEYEAPIVESTELYLKKTGGELATQLFRFEDQGGRDITLRPELTASLARIVGANQRDFPKPLKWFEIGPCFRYEKPQKGRGREFIQFNADIIGESSAGADAELIALAIDTMLSLGFRSGDFVIRASDRESWLTFCSEHSISNPSEFLPLVDRLEKLKPEVLEEQLAHFSVTRQQVDDFINNPENASPAFKEIRENLNARGLGEYLELDLTI
;
A
#
# COMPACT_ATOMS: atom_id res chain seq x y z
N MET A 1 -13.96 -35.96 -22.64
CA MET A 1 -13.24 -35.41 -21.47
C MET A 1 -12.30 -34.34 -22.01
N ALA A 2 -12.41 -33.10 -21.56
CA ALA A 2 -11.45 -32.07 -21.96
C ALA A 2 -10.06 -32.49 -21.48
N ASP A 3 -9.07 -32.42 -22.36
CA ASP A 3 -7.68 -32.70 -22.04
C ASP A 3 -7.21 -31.71 -20.97
N LYS A 4 -6.84 -32.22 -19.79
CA LYS A 4 -6.39 -31.40 -18.66
C LYS A 4 -4.96 -30.88 -18.83
N SER A 5 -4.30 -31.17 -19.96
CA SER A 5 -2.88 -30.87 -20.18
C SER A 5 -2.58 -29.38 -20.46
N PHE A 6 -3.59 -28.57 -20.82
CA PHE A 6 -3.44 -27.14 -21.20
C PHE A 6 -4.40 -26.27 -20.40
N GLN A 7 -4.19 -26.20 -19.09
CA GLN A 7 -4.94 -25.30 -18.19
C GLN A 7 -4.01 -24.18 -17.68
N SER A 8 -4.61 -23.03 -17.35
CA SER A 8 -3.89 -21.97 -16.67
C SER A 8 -3.23 -22.49 -15.40
N LEU A 9 -2.03 -22.01 -15.09
CA LEU A 9 -1.33 -22.36 -13.87
C LEU A 9 -2.12 -21.92 -12.62
N PRO A 10 -2.00 -22.64 -11.50
CA PRO A 10 -2.66 -22.25 -10.26
C PRO A 10 -2.30 -20.83 -9.84
N GLY A 11 -3.32 -19.99 -9.62
CA GLY A 11 -3.15 -18.58 -9.25
C GLY A 11 -3.03 -17.62 -10.43
N PHE A 12 -3.09 -18.11 -11.66
CA PHE A 12 -3.17 -17.32 -12.88
C PHE A 12 -4.57 -17.46 -13.50
N ARG A 13 -5.02 -16.42 -14.17
CA ARG A 13 -6.36 -16.36 -14.74
C ARG A 13 -6.34 -15.93 -16.19
N ASP A 14 -7.06 -16.64 -17.05
CA ASP A 14 -7.37 -16.18 -18.40
C ASP A 14 -8.49 -15.13 -18.35
N PHE A 15 -8.37 -14.10 -19.18
CA PHE A 15 -9.39 -13.08 -19.36
C PHE A 15 -10.05 -13.25 -20.72
N THR A 16 -11.32 -13.65 -20.72
CA THR A 16 -12.13 -13.69 -21.95
C THR A 16 -12.38 -12.26 -22.46
N PRO A 17 -12.86 -12.08 -23.71
CA PRO A 17 -13.21 -10.73 -24.20
C PRO A 17 -14.15 -9.95 -23.28
N ARG A 18 -15.10 -10.64 -22.63
CA ARG A 18 -16.01 -10.04 -21.65
C ARG A 18 -15.28 -9.61 -20.38
N ASP A 19 -14.40 -10.46 -19.86
CA ASP A 19 -13.60 -10.13 -18.67
C ASP A 19 -12.63 -8.98 -18.96
N CYS A 20 -12.02 -8.98 -20.16
CA CYS A 20 -11.18 -7.87 -20.62
C CYS A 20 -11.95 -6.55 -20.71
N ALA A 21 -13.19 -6.57 -21.18
CA ALA A 21 -14.02 -5.37 -21.25
C ALA A 21 -14.25 -4.76 -19.85
N VAL A 22 -14.57 -5.60 -18.85
CA VAL A 22 -14.73 -5.15 -17.45
C VAL A 22 -13.42 -4.59 -16.90
N ARG A 23 -12.32 -5.33 -17.07
CA ARG A 23 -10.99 -4.88 -16.62
C ARG A 23 -10.59 -3.55 -17.26
N ASN A 24 -10.77 -3.40 -18.55
CA ASN A 24 -10.41 -2.18 -19.29
C ASN A 24 -11.28 -0.99 -18.88
N TYR A 25 -12.54 -1.22 -18.51
CA TYR A 25 -13.38 -0.19 -17.90
C TYR A 25 -12.79 0.28 -16.57
N LEU A 26 -12.38 -0.62 -15.67
CA LEU A 26 -11.71 -0.24 -14.43
C LEU A 26 -10.43 0.57 -14.69
N PHE A 27 -9.61 0.13 -15.65
CA PHE A 27 -8.37 0.83 -16.01
C PHE A 27 -8.64 2.23 -16.59
N SER A 28 -9.71 2.40 -17.39
CA SER A 28 -10.08 3.72 -17.89
C SER A 28 -10.46 4.67 -16.76
N VAL A 29 -11.26 4.19 -15.79
CA VAL A 29 -11.64 5.00 -14.62
C VAL A 29 -10.41 5.39 -13.80
N TRP A 30 -9.49 4.47 -13.54
CA TRP A 30 -8.25 4.75 -12.80
C TRP A 30 -7.38 5.80 -13.51
N ARG A 31 -7.20 5.68 -14.84
CA ARG A 31 -6.46 6.68 -15.64
C ARG A 31 -7.13 8.04 -15.61
N ASP A 32 -8.44 8.08 -15.83
CA ASP A 32 -9.20 9.34 -15.85
C ASP A 32 -9.09 10.07 -14.51
N VAL A 33 -9.18 9.35 -13.39
CA VAL A 33 -9.01 9.94 -12.06
C VAL A 33 -7.57 10.42 -11.87
N ALA A 34 -6.56 9.59 -12.15
CA ALA A 34 -5.16 9.97 -12.00
C ALA A 34 -4.83 11.22 -12.83
N HIS A 35 -5.29 11.31 -14.07
CA HIS A 35 -5.07 12.49 -14.92
C HIS A 35 -5.78 13.74 -14.38
N ARG A 36 -6.98 13.63 -13.81
CA ARG A 36 -7.65 14.76 -13.15
C ARG A 36 -6.86 15.32 -11.97
N TYR A 37 -6.11 14.48 -11.28
CA TYR A 37 -5.19 14.86 -10.21
C TYR A 37 -3.81 15.30 -10.71
N GLY A 38 -3.60 15.35 -12.03
CA GLY A 38 -2.34 15.78 -12.64
C GLY A 38 -1.22 14.75 -12.60
N PHE A 39 -1.54 13.47 -12.42
CA PHE A 39 -0.57 12.40 -12.50
C PHE A 39 -0.28 12.02 -13.95
N SER A 40 0.98 11.68 -14.23
CA SER A 40 1.43 11.15 -15.51
C SER A 40 1.66 9.64 -15.42
N GLU A 41 1.20 8.89 -16.42
CA GLU A 41 1.39 7.44 -16.50
C GLU A 41 2.86 7.12 -16.84
N TYR A 42 3.47 6.19 -16.12
CA TYR A 42 4.74 5.58 -16.47
C TYR A 42 4.59 4.06 -16.56
N GLU A 43 5.53 3.38 -17.13
CA GLU A 43 5.57 1.92 -17.19
C GLU A 43 6.98 1.42 -16.92
N ALA A 44 7.10 0.45 -16.00
CA ALA A 44 8.35 -0.25 -15.72
C ALA A 44 8.31 -1.68 -16.29
N PRO A 45 9.47 -2.30 -16.58
CA PRO A 45 9.54 -3.69 -16.99
C PRO A 45 8.92 -4.64 -15.98
N ILE A 46 8.27 -5.71 -16.46
CA ILE A 46 7.75 -6.80 -15.62
C ILE A 46 8.89 -7.60 -15.00
N VAL A 47 9.99 -7.75 -15.73
CA VAL A 47 11.18 -8.51 -15.30
C VAL A 47 12.22 -7.54 -14.78
N GLU A 48 12.69 -7.76 -13.58
CA GLU A 48 13.69 -6.94 -12.89
C GLU A 48 14.78 -7.81 -12.27
N SER A 49 15.90 -7.20 -11.87
CA SER A 49 16.90 -7.86 -11.05
C SER A 49 16.30 -8.24 -9.68
N THR A 50 16.53 -9.48 -9.25
CA THR A 50 16.10 -9.95 -7.92
C THR A 50 16.66 -9.07 -6.80
N GLU A 51 17.88 -8.56 -6.96
CA GLU A 51 18.56 -7.71 -5.97
C GLU A 51 17.76 -6.43 -5.65
N LEU A 52 17.03 -5.87 -6.64
CA LEU A 52 16.19 -4.67 -6.45
C LEU A 52 15.18 -4.85 -5.33
N TYR A 53 14.56 -6.02 -5.26
CA TYR A 53 13.54 -6.33 -4.24
C TYR A 53 14.17 -6.82 -2.93
N LEU A 54 15.24 -7.58 -2.97
CA LEU A 54 15.91 -8.08 -1.75
C LEU A 54 16.46 -6.95 -0.87
N LYS A 55 16.94 -5.86 -1.47
CA LYS A 55 17.45 -4.69 -0.74
C LYS A 55 16.36 -3.91 0.00
N LYS A 56 15.15 -3.89 -0.53
CA LYS A 56 14.02 -3.13 0.04
C LYS A 56 13.28 -3.91 1.11
N THR A 57 13.16 -5.22 0.94
CA THR A 57 12.12 -6.01 1.61
C THR A 57 12.74 -6.90 2.68
N GLY A 58 12.19 -6.81 3.90
CA GLY A 58 12.38 -7.84 4.93
C GLY A 58 11.88 -9.21 4.44
N GLY A 59 12.36 -10.29 5.08
CA GLY A 59 12.31 -11.68 4.60
C GLY A 59 11.04 -12.24 3.97
N GLU A 60 9.85 -11.71 4.23
CA GLU A 60 8.60 -12.33 3.76
C GLU A 60 8.43 -12.21 2.24
N LEU A 61 8.53 -11.02 1.65
CA LEU A 61 8.38 -10.84 0.20
C LEU A 61 9.47 -11.57 -0.59
N ALA A 62 10.67 -11.68 -0.02
CA ALA A 62 11.77 -12.42 -0.64
C ALA A 62 11.43 -13.90 -0.91
N THR A 63 10.60 -14.51 -0.05
CA THR A 63 10.14 -15.90 -0.21
C THR A 63 9.02 -16.05 -1.24
N GLN A 64 8.40 -14.94 -1.63
CA GLN A 64 7.27 -14.91 -2.55
C GLN A 64 7.66 -14.50 -3.98
N LEU A 65 8.95 -14.32 -4.27
CA LEU A 65 9.42 -13.92 -5.60
C LEU A 65 9.35 -15.09 -6.60
N PHE A 66 8.91 -14.80 -7.83
CA PHE A 66 9.11 -15.67 -8.99
C PHE A 66 10.51 -15.50 -9.56
N ARG A 67 11.49 -16.15 -8.95
CA ARG A 67 12.91 -16.05 -9.31
C ARG A 67 13.31 -17.08 -10.35
N PHE A 68 14.17 -16.67 -11.27
CA PHE A 68 14.79 -17.57 -12.26
C PHE A 68 16.11 -16.95 -12.78
N GLU A 69 16.95 -17.76 -13.39
CA GLU A 69 18.18 -17.31 -14.04
C GLU A 69 17.92 -17.14 -15.54
N ASP A 70 18.33 -16.03 -16.11
CA ASP A 70 18.26 -15.84 -17.55
C ASP A 70 19.43 -16.52 -18.29
N GLN A 71 19.38 -16.55 -19.62
CA GLN A 71 20.44 -17.16 -20.42
C GLN A 71 21.82 -16.51 -20.25
N GLY A 72 21.90 -15.32 -19.69
CA GLY A 72 23.12 -14.59 -19.37
C GLY A 72 23.65 -14.84 -17.96
N GLY A 73 23.00 -15.73 -17.17
CA GLY A 73 23.38 -16.04 -15.79
C GLY A 73 22.97 -14.98 -14.78
N ARG A 74 22.00 -14.10 -15.12
CA ARG A 74 21.52 -13.09 -14.19
C ARG A 74 20.35 -13.60 -13.39
N ASP A 75 20.37 -13.37 -12.06
CA ASP A 75 19.26 -13.66 -11.15
C ASP A 75 18.19 -12.57 -11.32
N ILE A 76 17.07 -12.95 -11.92
CA ILE A 76 15.95 -12.07 -12.25
C ILE A 76 14.65 -12.58 -11.66
N THR A 77 13.65 -11.70 -11.57
CA THR A 77 12.34 -12.03 -11.01
C THR A 77 11.23 -11.30 -11.75
N LEU A 78 10.03 -11.85 -11.73
CA LEU A 78 8.83 -11.10 -12.03
C LEU A 78 8.56 -10.12 -10.88
N ARG A 79 8.23 -8.86 -11.19
CA ARG A 79 8.00 -7.82 -10.20
C ARG A 79 6.86 -8.18 -9.22
N PRO A 80 7.08 -8.16 -7.90
CA PRO A 80 6.04 -8.44 -6.91
C PRO A 80 5.24 -7.19 -6.52
N GLU A 81 5.72 -6.01 -6.92
CA GLU A 81 5.16 -4.68 -6.64
C GLU A 81 5.73 -3.64 -7.64
N LEU A 82 5.19 -2.43 -7.68
CA LEU A 82 5.58 -1.38 -8.64
C LEU A 82 6.57 -0.37 -8.06
N THR A 83 6.52 -0.10 -6.76
CA THR A 83 7.26 1.00 -6.10
C THR A 83 8.78 0.87 -6.21
N ALA A 84 9.33 -0.35 -6.14
CA ALA A 84 10.78 -0.54 -6.24
C ALA A 84 11.31 -0.19 -7.64
N SER A 85 10.57 -0.54 -8.70
CA SER A 85 10.90 -0.15 -10.07
C SER A 85 10.80 1.37 -10.27
N LEU A 86 9.77 2.02 -9.69
CA LEU A 86 9.66 3.48 -9.69
C LEU A 86 10.87 4.13 -9.00
N ALA A 87 11.24 3.64 -7.82
CA ALA A 87 12.39 4.16 -7.09
C ALA A 87 13.70 4.04 -7.89
N ARG A 88 13.89 2.94 -8.63
CA ARG A 88 15.03 2.75 -9.54
C ARG A 88 15.01 3.77 -10.68
N ILE A 89 13.87 3.97 -11.35
CA ILE A 89 13.73 4.90 -12.46
C ILE A 89 14.02 6.33 -12.00
N VAL A 90 13.39 6.77 -10.92
CA VAL A 90 13.57 8.12 -10.38
C VAL A 90 14.99 8.32 -9.83
N GLY A 91 15.53 7.32 -9.13
CA GLY A 91 16.88 7.36 -8.57
C GLY A 91 17.97 7.49 -9.65
N ALA A 92 17.82 6.79 -10.78
CA ALA A 92 18.75 6.87 -11.90
C ALA A 92 18.74 8.25 -12.60
N ASN A 93 17.61 8.96 -12.59
CA ASN A 93 17.40 10.20 -13.36
C ASN A 93 16.88 11.35 -12.49
N GLN A 94 17.25 11.37 -11.22
CA GLN A 94 16.67 12.27 -10.21
C GLN A 94 16.72 13.76 -10.58
N ARG A 95 17.74 14.18 -11.36
CA ARG A 95 17.92 15.59 -11.77
C ARG A 95 17.12 15.99 -13.00
N ASP A 96 16.64 15.01 -13.75
CA ASP A 96 15.96 15.25 -15.02
C ASP A 96 14.47 15.54 -14.87
N PHE A 97 13.94 15.25 -13.67
CA PHE A 97 12.51 15.39 -13.39
C PHE A 97 12.23 16.55 -12.44
N PRO A 98 11.38 17.54 -12.83
CA PRO A 98 10.93 18.60 -11.94
C PRO A 98 10.11 18.01 -10.80
N LYS A 99 10.22 18.61 -9.60
CA LYS A 99 9.48 18.20 -8.39
C LYS A 99 8.31 19.16 -8.13
N PRO A 100 7.21 18.69 -7.54
CA PRO A 100 6.93 17.30 -7.17
C PRO A 100 6.63 16.43 -8.39
N LEU A 101 7.10 15.18 -8.39
CA LEU A 101 6.67 14.18 -9.36
C LEU A 101 5.34 13.57 -8.91
N LYS A 102 4.39 13.53 -9.82
CA LYS A 102 3.10 12.87 -9.63
C LYS A 102 2.94 11.82 -10.73
N TRP A 103 3.32 10.60 -10.43
CA TRP A 103 3.34 9.52 -11.40
C TRP A 103 2.48 8.35 -10.96
N PHE A 104 1.90 7.63 -11.91
CA PHE A 104 1.14 6.42 -11.65
C PHE A 104 1.43 5.31 -12.64
N GLU A 105 1.25 4.08 -12.24
CA GLU A 105 1.30 2.89 -13.10
C GLU A 105 0.13 1.95 -12.80
N ILE A 106 -0.43 1.35 -13.85
CA ILE A 106 -1.40 0.26 -13.77
C ILE A 106 -0.76 -0.97 -14.40
N GLY A 107 -0.37 -1.95 -13.60
CA GLY A 107 0.36 -3.08 -14.13
C GLY A 107 0.21 -4.38 -13.34
N PRO A 108 0.54 -5.51 -13.97
CA PRO A 108 0.55 -6.81 -13.31
C PRO A 108 1.74 -6.93 -12.35
N CYS A 109 1.46 -7.54 -11.19
CA CYS A 109 2.42 -7.94 -10.18
C CYS A 109 2.28 -9.43 -9.89
N PHE A 110 3.37 -10.05 -9.40
CA PHE A 110 3.47 -11.49 -9.27
C PHE A 110 4.02 -11.89 -7.91
N ARG A 111 3.27 -12.72 -7.16
CA ARG A 111 3.71 -13.26 -5.86
C ARG A 111 3.44 -14.74 -5.78
N TYR A 112 4.46 -15.52 -5.45
CA TYR A 112 4.36 -16.97 -5.27
C TYR A 112 3.73 -17.29 -3.91
N GLU A 113 2.46 -16.96 -3.77
CA GLU A 113 1.67 -17.25 -2.59
C GLU A 113 0.74 -18.43 -2.82
N LYS A 114 0.20 -18.98 -1.72
CA LYS A 114 -0.85 -19.99 -1.81
C LYS A 114 -2.13 -19.33 -2.35
N PRO A 115 -2.63 -19.75 -3.53
CA PRO A 115 -3.83 -19.16 -4.10
C PRO A 115 -5.04 -19.32 -3.18
N GLN A 116 -5.83 -18.26 -3.05
CA GLN A 116 -7.08 -18.21 -2.28
C GLN A 116 -8.14 -17.47 -3.10
N LYS A 117 -9.42 -17.55 -2.66
CA LYS A 117 -10.47 -16.78 -3.30
C LYS A 117 -10.15 -15.27 -3.20
N GLY A 118 -10.08 -14.60 -4.36
CA GLY A 118 -9.71 -13.19 -4.45
C GLY A 118 -8.20 -12.89 -4.37
N ARG A 119 -7.32 -13.92 -4.21
CA ARG A 119 -5.86 -13.74 -4.13
C ARG A 119 -5.15 -14.69 -5.08
N GLY A 120 -4.80 -14.18 -6.26
CA GLY A 120 -4.03 -14.89 -7.28
C GLY A 120 -2.52 -14.69 -7.11
N ARG A 121 -1.74 -15.44 -7.92
CA ARG A 121 -0.30 -15.24 -8.04
C ARG A 121 0.05 -14.14 -9.04
N GLU A 122 -0.85 -13.82 -9.94
CA GLU A 122 -0.86 -12.67 -10.80
C GLU A 122 -2.02 -11.78 -10.39
N PHE A 123 -1.76 -10.49 -10.17
CA PHE A 123 -2.76 -9.49 -9.81
C PHE A 123 -2.36 -8.13 -10.36
N ILE A 124 -3.34 -7.27 -10.57
CA ILE A 124 -3.11 -5.92 -11.06
C ILE A 124 -3.04 -4.97 -9.88
N GLN A 125 -2.06 -4.05 -9.92
CA GLN A 125 -1.99 -2.89 -9.03
C GLN A 125 -2.22 -1.61 -9.82
N PHE A 126 -2.87 -0.65 -9.19
CA PHE A 126 -2.85 0.76 -9.52
C PHE A 126 -2.06 1.47 -8.43
N ASN A 127 -0.88 1.96 -8.76
CA ASN A 127 -0.04 2.75 -7.87
C ASN A 127 0.00 4.20 -8.33
N ALA A 128 -0.12 5.13 -7.39
CA ALA A 128 0.09 6.55 -7.61
C ALA A 128 1.02 7.09 -6.52
N ASP A 129 2.05 7.81 -6.93
CA ASP A 129 3.12 8.26 -6.06
C ASP A 129 3.37 9.76 -6.26
N ILE A 130 3.56 10.49 -5.15
CA ILE A 130 4.03 11.88 -5.13
C ILE A 130 5.44 11.88 -4.54
N ILE A 131 6.42 12.33 -5.32
CA ILE A 131 7.83 12.31 -4.91
C ILE A 131 8.37 13.74 -4.89
N GLY A 132 8.98 14.12 -3.76
CA GLY A 132 9.60 15.44 -3.58
C GLY A 132 8.65 16.48 -3.02
N GLU A 133 7.55 16.05 -2.39
CA GLU A 133 6.67 16.83 -1.54
C GLU A 133 6.49 16.09 -0.21
N SER A 134 6.62 16.80 0.90
CA SER A 134 6.60 16.22 2.25
C SER A 134 5.49 16.80 3.14
N SER A 135 4.60 17.61 2.58
CA SER A 135 3.48 18.18 3.34
C SER A 135 2.34 17.18 3.49
N ALA A 136 1.55 17.33 4.55
CA ALA A 136 0.30 16.61 4.76
C ALA A 136 -0.69 16.79 3.59
N GLY A 137 -0.53 17.87 2.81
CA GLY A 137 -1.31 18.11 1.59
C GLY A 137 -1.10 17.05 0.51
N ALA A 138 0.12 16.48 0.38
CA ALA A 138 0.41 15.40 -0.55
C ALA A 138 -0.31 14.11 -0.15
N ASP A 139 -0.31 13.76 1.14
CA ASP A 139 -1.02 12.60 1.67
C ASP A 139 -2.54 12.77 1.49
N ALA A 140 -3.06 13.97 1.79
CA ALA A 140 -4.48 14.29 1.57
C ALA A 140 -4.87 14.16 0.09
N GLU A 141 -3.99 14.52 -0.85
CA GLU A 141 -4.23 14.39 -2.29
C GLU A 141 -4.29 12.93 -2.72
N LEU A 142 -3.39 12.06 -2.23
CA LEU A 142 -3.41 10.62 -2.52
C LEU A 142 -4.67 9.95 -1.95
N ILE A 143 -5.07 10.31 -0.74
CA ILE A 143 -6.30 9.81 -0.13
C ILE A 143 -7.51 10.28 -0.95
N ALA A 144 -7.56 11.55 -1.35
CA ALA A 144 -8.62 12.09 -2.20
C ALA A 144 -8.69 11.37 -3.56
N LEU A 145 -7.54 11.07 -4.19
CA LEU A 145 -7.48 10.28 -5.42
C LEU A 145 -8.07 8.88 -5.23
N ALA A 146 -7.76 8.21 -4.12
CA ALA A 146 -8.32 6.90 -3.80
C ALA A 146 -9.86 6.98 -3.60
N ILE A 147 -10.35 7.98 -2.87
CA ILE A 147 -11.78 8.21 -2.67
C ILE A 147 -12.48 8.48 -4.01
N ASP A 148 -11.96 9.42 -4.82
CA ASP A 148 -12.54 9.76 -6.11
C ASP A 148 -12.52 8.60 -7.10
N THR A 149 -11.56 7.70 -7.00
CA THR A 149 -11.54 6.45 -7.76
C THR A 149 -12.74 5.58 -7.41
N MET A 150 -13.04 5.40 -6.13
CA MET A 150 -14.20 4.63 -5.69
C MET A 150 -15.53 5.32 -6.08
N LEU A 151 -15.61 6.64 -5.90
CA LEU A 151 -16.78 7.42 -6.32
C LEU A 151 -17.02 7.33 -7.83
N SER A 152 -15.97 7.37 -8.65
CA SER A 152 -16.04 7.25 -10.11
C SER A 152 -16.49 5.85 -10.56
N LEU A 153 -16.30 4.83 -9.73
CA LEU A 153 -16.82 3.47 -9.94
C LEU A 153 -18.28 3.31 -9.47
N GLY A 154 -18.91 4.37 -8.92
CA GLY A 154 -20.30 4.40 -8.50
C GLY A 154 -20.56 4.12 -7.03
N PHE A 155 -19.50 3.91 -6.22
CA PHE A 155 -19.63 3.82 -4.77
C PHE A 155 -20.04 5.18 -4.17
N ARG A 156 -20.65 5.16 -3.00
CA ARG A 156 -21.15 6.34 -2.30
C ARG A 156 -20.78 6.30 -0.83
N SER A 157 -21.13 7.36 -0.11
CA SER A 157 -21.03 7.40 1.34
C SER A 157 -21.77 6.21 1.98
N GLY A 158 -21.09 5.54 2.91
CA GLY A 158 -21.57 4.31 3.55
C GLY A 158 -21.20 3.01 2.83
N ASP A 159 -20.77 3.05 1.55
CA ASP A 159 -20.31 1.84 0.84
C ASP A 159 -18.84 1.48 1.17
N PHE A 160 -18.04 2.49 1.51
CA PHE A 160 -16.62 2.33 1.84
C PHE A 160 -16.10 3.45 2.74
N VAL A 161 -14.96 3.19 3.38
CA VAL A 161 -14.17 4.16 4.12
C VAL A 161 -12.68 3.87 3.87
N ILE A 162 -11.87 4.91 3.83
CA ILE A 162 -10.40 4.80 3.85
C ILE A 162 -9.97 4.84 5.31
N ARG A 163 -9.49 3.71 5.82
CA ARG A 163 -8.86 3.63 7.15
C ARG A 163 -7.38 4.00 7.00
N ALA A 164 -6.93 4.95 7.74
CA ALA A 164 -5.55 5.42 7.71
C ALA A 164 -4.94 5.37 9.11
N SER A 165 -3.74 4.81 9.20
CA SER A 165 -2.92 4.82 10.41
C SER A 165 -2.06 6.08 10.46
N ASP A 166 -1.66 6.47 11.66
CA ASP A 166 -0.80 7.62 11.90
C ASP A 166 0.41 7.24 12.75
N ARG A 167 1.53 7.05 12.07
CA ARG A 167 2.78 6.66 12.73
C ARG A 167 3.31 7.74 13.68
N GLU A 168 3.08 9.02 13.41
CA GLU A 168 3.53 10.13 14.25
C GLU A 168 2.81 10.12 15.59
N SER A 169 1.52 9.79 15.60
CA SER A 169 0.75 9.58 16.83
C SER A 169 1.39 8.49 17.70
N TRP A 170 1.79 7.38 17.11
CA TRP A 170 2.47 6.31 17.85
C TRP A 170 3.86 6.71 18.36
N LEU A 171 4.60 7.55 17.62
CA LEU A 171 5.87 8.10 18.10
C LEU A 171 5.66 9.03 19.30
N THR A 172 4.59 9.81 19.29
CA THR A 172 4.17 10.64 20.44
C THR A 172 3.84 9.75 21.64
N PHE A 173 3.02 8.71 21.46
CA PHE A 173 2.75 7.72 22.51
C PHE A 173 4.02 7.12 23.09
N CYS A 174 4.97 6.71 22.24
CA CYS A 174 6.26 6.16 22.69
C CYS A 174 7.03 7.18 23.55
N SER A 175 7.03 8.45 23.16
CA SER A 175 7.68 9.51 23.91
C SER A 175 7.03 9.73 25.28
N GLU A 176 5.72 9.81 25.35
CA GLU A 176 4.94 10.00 26.58
C GLU A 176 5.10 8.86 27.58
N HIS A 177 5.27 7.63 27.07
CA HIS A 177 5.46 6.44 27.89
C HIS A 177 6.93 6.05 28.05
N SER A 178 7.88 6.94 27.69
CA SER A 178 9.33 6.70 27.82
C SER A 178 9.83 5.43 27.12
N ILE A 179 9.20 5.04 26.03
CA ILE A 179 9.64 3.89 25.21
C ILE A 179 10.87 4.33 24.42
N SER A 180 12.05 3.84 24.84
CA SER A 180 13.34 4.24 24.28
C SER A 180 13.59 3.72 22.87
N ASN A 181 12.92 2.65 22.45
CA ASN A 181 13.10 2.03 21.15
C ASN A 181 11.75 1.86 20.39
N PRO A 182 11.24 2.92 19.75
CA PRO A 182 10.00 2.85 18.96
C PRO A 182 10.05 1.81 17.84
N SER A 183 11.22 1.53 17.26
CA SER A 183 11.37 0.54 16.18
C SER A 183 11.11 -0.90 16.62
N GLU A 184 11.17 -1.20 17.91
CA GLU A 184 10.76 -2.49 18.48
C GLU A 184 9.29 -2.50 18.89
N PHE A 185 8.74 -1.35 19.30
CA PHE A 185 7.34 -1.22 19.70
C PHE A 185 6.37 -1.21 18.51
N LEU A 186 6.66 -0.47 17.45
CA LEU A 186 5.76 -0.33 16.30
C LEU A 186 5.39 -1.66 15.63
N PRO A 187 6.30 -2.65 15.46
CA PRO A 187 5.91 -3.96 14.94
C PRO A 187 4.95 -4.74 15.86
N LEU A 188 4.86 -4.38 17.14
CA LEU A 188 3.86 -4.93 18.04
C LEU A 188 2.49 -4.31 17.78
N VAL A 189 2.45 -3.01 17.48
CA VAL A 189 1.23 -2.30 17.09
C VAL A 189 0.57 -2.96 15.88
N ASP A 190 1.33 -3.27 14.83
CA ASP A 190 0.83 -3.94 13.61
C ASP A 190 0.21 -5.33 13.87
N ARG A 191 0.34 -5.85 15.09
CA ARG A 191 -0.15 -7.17 15.49
C ARG A 191 -1.11 -7.15 16.68
N LEU A 192 -1.55 -5.97 17.13
CA LEU A 192 -2.43 -5.83 18.31
C LEU A 192 -3.68 -6.71 18.22
N GLU A 193 -4.31 -6.76 17.04
CA GLU A 193 -5.51 -7.56 16.82
C GLU A 193 -5.23 -9.05 16.51
N LYS A 194 -3.98 -9.40 16.20
CA LYS A 194 -3.58 -10.75 15.75
C LYS A 194 -3.05 -11.61 16.88
N LEU A 195 -2.58 -11.00 17.96
CA LEU A 195 -1.99 -11.68 19.09
C LEU A 195 -3.07 -12.12 20.09
N LYS A 196 -2.81 -13.24 20.78
CA LYS A 196 -3.64 -13.63 21.93
C LYS A 196 -3.44 -12.62 23.07
N PRO A 197 -4.50 -12.32 23.86
CA PRO A 197 -4.44 -11.32 24.93
C PRO A 197 -3.25 -11.50 25.88
N GLU A 198 -2.98 -12.73 26.32
CA GLU A 198 -1.91 -13.03 27.29
C GLU A 198 -0.53 -12.75 26.71
N VAL A 199 -0.31 -13.06 25.40
CA VAL A 199 0.95 -12.80 24.70
C VAL A 199 1.14 -11.32 24.46
N LEU A 200 0.07 -10.60 24.15
CA LEU A 200 0.11 -9.15 23.96
C LEU A 200 0.46 -8.44 25.26
N GLU A 201 -0.19 -8.80 26.37
CA GLU A 201 0.11 -8.22 27.69
C GLU A 201 1.56 -8.45 28.09
N GLU A 202 2.10 -9.66 27.89
CA GLU A 202 3.51 -9.97 28.13
C GLU A 202 4.45 -9.09 27.28
N GLN A 203 4.15 -8.92 25.99
CA GLN A 203 4.96 -8.09 25.11
C GLN A 203 4.86 -6.60 25.45
N LEU A 204 3.70 -6.09 25.81
CA LEU A 204 3.51 -4.70 26.25
C LEU A 204 4.26 -4.42 27.56
N ALA A 205 4.29 -5.40 28.50
CA ALA A 205 5.01 -5.26 29.76
C ALA A 205 6.51 -5.01 29.58
N HIS A 206 7.15 -5.51 28.51
CA HIS A 206 8.53 -5.20 28.19
C HIS A 206 8.79 -3.71 27.92
N PHE A 207 7.75 -2.99 27.47
CA PHE A 207 7.79 -1.54 27.24
C PHE A 207 7.22 -0.74 28.43
N SER A 208 6.90 -1.39 29.55
CA SER A 208 6.25 -0.78 30.71
C SER A 208 4.90 -0.12 30.39
N VAL A 209 4.18 -0.66 29.42
CA VAL A 209 2.87 -0.19 28.94
C VAL A 209 1.82 -1.26 29.20
N THR A 210 0.64 -0.84 29.60
CA THR A 210 -0.51 -1.72 29.80
C THR A 210 -1.43 -1.74 28.58
N ARG A 211 -2.20 -2.81 28.43
CA ARG A 211 -3.24 -2.89 27.39
C ARG A 211 -4.24 -1.72 27.49
N GLN A 212 -4.64 -1.34 28.70
CA GLN A 212 -5.57 -0.24 28.90
C GLN A 212 -5.03 1.08 28.35
N GLN A 213 -3.73 1.39 28.57
CA GLN A 213 -3.11 2.60 28.04
C GLN A 213 -3.12 2.62 26.50
N VAL A 214 -2.88 1.48 25.87
CA VAL A 214 -2.96 1.33 24.42
C VAL A 214 -4.39 1.53 23.91
N ASP A 215 -5.37 0.89 24.56
CA ASP A 215 -6.77 1.00 24.16
C ASP A 215 -7.31 2.43 24.37
N ASP A 216 -6.94 3.10 25.46
CA ASP A 216 -7.30 4.49 25.72
C ASP A 216 -6.69 5.43 24.67
N PHE A 217 -5.46 5.15 24.24
CA PHE A 217 -4.79 5.91 23.19
C PHE A 217 -5.48 5.74 21.84
N ILE A 218 -5.75 4.51 21.43
CA ILE A 218 -6.41 4.19 20.15
C ILE A 218 -7.80 4.81 20.06
N ASN A 219 -8.56 4.76 21.15
CA ASN A 219 -9.96 5.20 21.18
C ASN A 219 -10.12 6.73 21.35
N ASN A 220 -9.03 7.48 21.52
CA ASN A 220 -9.10 8.93 21.65
C ASN A 220 -8.70 9.63 20.35
N PRO A 221 -9.66 10.21 19.59
CA PRO A 221 -9.38 10.88 18.32
C PRO A 221 -8.47 12.13 18.45
N GLU A 222 -8.32 12.69 19.67
CA GLU A 222 -7.41 13.81 19.92
C GLU A 222 -5.94 13.40 19.82
N ASN A 223 -5.63 12.13 19.90
CA ASN A 223 -4.29 11.58 19.76
C ASN A 223 -3.77 11.57 18.31
N ALA A 224 -4.62 11.95 17.34
CA ALA A 224 -4.17 12.19 15.97
C ALA A 224 -3.08 13.26 15.93
N SER A 225 -2.00 13.02 15.16
CA SER A 225 -0.93 13.98 14.98
C SER A 225 -1.41 15.28 14.31
N PRO A 226 -0.64 16.37 14.41
CA PRO A 226 -0.93 17.60 13.67
C PRO A 226 -1.03 17.35 12.16
N ALA A 227 -0.18 16.49 11.60
CA ALA A 227 -0.21 16.13 10.18
C ALA A 227 -1.52 15.42 9.81
N PHE A 228 -1.98 14.47 10.62
CA PHE A 228 -3.25 13.79 10.35
C PHE A 228 -4.45 14.74 10.49
N LYS A 229 -4.42 15.66 11.45
CA LYS A 229 -5.47 16.68 11.59
C LYS A 229 -5.52 17.59 10.35
N GLU A 230 -4.38 17.99 9.80
CA GLU A 230 -4.28 18.77 8.56
C GLU A 230 -4.80 17.98 7.35
N ILE A 231 -4.48 16.68 7.23
CA ILE A 231 -5.05 15.79 6.20
C ILE A 231 -6.58 15.79 6.28
N ARG A 232 -7.13 15.61 7.48
CA ARG A 232 -8.58 15.60 7.71
C ARG A 232 -9.23 16.93 7.34
N GLU A 233 -8.63 18.06 7.73
CA GLU A 233 -9.12 19.39 7.38
C GLU A 233 -9.12 19.61 5.86
N ASN A 234 -8.07 19.19 5.18
CA ASN A 234 -7.95 19.27 3.72
C ASN A 234 -9.05 18.45 3.01
N LEU A 235 -9.30 17.22 3.48
CA LEU A 235 -10.36 16.38 2.95
C LEU A 235 -11.75 16.93 3.27
N ASN A 236 -11.97 17.50 4.45
CA ASN A 236 -13.22 18.19 4.81
C ASN A 236 -13.50 19.37 3.87
N ALA A 237 -12.48 20.18 3.58
CA ALA A 237 -12.60 21.30 2.65
C ALA A 237 -12.98 20.88 1.21
N ARG A 238 -12.64 19.64 0.85
CA ARG A 238 -13.02 19.00 -0.44
C ARG A 238 -14.37 18.29 -0.39
N GLY A 239 -15.05 18.23 0.77
CA GLY A 239 -16.28 17.45 0.97
C GLY A 239 -16.05 15.93 1.02
N LEU A 240 -14.81 15.48 1.32
CA LEU A 240 -14.40 14.08 1.33
C LEU A 240 -14.11 13.55 2.75
N GLY A 241 -14.29 14.35 3.78
CA GLY A 241 -13.89 13.99 5.15
C GLY A 241 -14.66 12.81 5.73
N GLU A 242 -15.88 12.55 5.28
CA GLU A 242 -16.70 11.41 5.72
C GLU A 242 -16.14 10.04 5.27
N TYR A 243 -15.25 10.05 4.27
CA TYR A 243 -14.61 8.83 3.75
C TYR A 243 -13.28 8.48 4.44
N LEU A 244 -12.80 9.31 5.40
CA LEU A 244 -11.57 9.06 6.13
C LEU A 244 -11.84 8.71 7.59
N GLU A 245 -11.30 7.60 8.04
CA GLU A 245 -11.27 7.17 9.44
C GLU A 245 -9.83 7.00 9.92
N LEU A 246 -9.50 7.59 11.08
CA LEU A 246 -8.26 7.29 11.78
C LEU A 246 -8.37 5.91 12.41
N ASP A 247 -7.41 5.07 12.11
CA ASP A 247 -7.32 3.74 12.68
C ASP A 247 -5.89 3.43 13.10
N LEU A 248 -5.64 3.58 14.37
CA LEU A 248 -4.32 3.35 14.96
C LEU A 248 -4.00 1.85 15.18
N THR A 249 -4.88 0.93 14.73
CA THR A 249 -4.64 -0.53 14.85
C THR A 249 -4.06 -1.18 13.60
N ILE A 250 -3.90 -0.42 12.49
CA ILE A 250 -3.42 -0.92 11.20
C ILE A 250 -2.04 -0.40 10.85
#